data_246075f278234c96e06b7e043053d732
#
_entry.id   246075f278234c96e06b7e043053d732
#
_cell.length_a   1.000
_cell.length_b   1.000
_cell.length_c   1.000
_cell.angle_alpha   90.00
_cell.angle_beta   90.00
_cell.angle_gamma   90.00
#
_symmetry.space_group_name_H-M   'P 1'
#
loop_
_entity.id
_entity.type
_entity.pdbx_description
1 polymer ?
#
loop_
_entity_poly.entity_id
_entity_poly.type
_entity_poly.pdbx_seq_one_letter_code
_entity_poly.pdbx_strand_id
1 'polypeptide(L)'
;MPRGATFVGILDSGIEGPKSKALRYVISGLALAAMLAGALWYFLRFTPEKRTVERFMSAVVAGDTQQGYQIWRPIPSFTYQDFLAFWGPKGYYSPIRSFRIESAEVPPKGGSGVVVVVELSAYTPFPKPEDSVKFAQNQEVRLWVERSDKSLSFPPP
;
A
#
# COMPACT_ATOMS: atom_id res chain seq x y z
N MET A 1 26.16 -25.71 75.21
CA MET A 1 26.47 -26.22 73.85
C MET A 1 25.27 -25.97 72.96
N PRO A 2 25.23 -24.89 72.18
CA PRO A 2 24.18 -24.74 71.20
C PRO A 2 24.65 -25.30 69.89
N ARG A 3 23.93 -26.22 69.36
CA ARG A 3 24.12 -26.74 68.02
C ARG A 3 23.51 -25.75 66.98
N GLY A 4 24.36 -25.17 66.19
CA GLY A 4 23.91 -24.41 65.07
C GLY A 4 23.26 -25.28 63.98
N ALA A 5 22.01 -25.13 63.77
CA ALA A 5 21.34 -25.76 62.70
C ALA A 5 21.72 -24.97 61.40
N THR A 6 22.56 -25.60 60.62
CA THR A 6 22.88 -25.06 59.23
C THR A 6 21.65 -25.31 58.36
N PHE A 7 20.90 -24.26 58.14
CA PHE A 7 19.84 -24.29 57.15
C PHE A 7 20.49 -24.16 55.80
N VAL A 8 20.81 -25.28 55.17
CA VAL A 8 21.24 -25.29 53.77
C VAL A 8 20.02 -25.00 52.95
N GLY A 9 20.02 -23.83 52.38
CA GLY A 9 18.97 -23.38 51.45
C GLY A 9 18.86 -24.29 50.27
N ILE A 10 17.75 -24.99 50.19
CA ILE A 10 17.29 -25.73 49.03
C ILE A 10 16.74 -24.65 48.05
N LEU A 11 17.59 -23.97 47.36
CA LEU A 11 17.23 -23.06 46.27
C LEU A 11 18.19 -23.22 45.08
N ASP A 12 18.57 -24.46 44.82
CA ASP A 12 19.17 -24.77 43.52
C ASP A 12 18.49 -25.98 42.91
N SER A 13 17.21 -25.83 42.67
CA SER A 13 16.52 -26.72 41.72
C SER A 13 16.62 -26.08 40.37
N GLY A 14 17.78 -26.16 39.76
CA GLY A 14 17.95 -26.02 38.33
C GLY A 14 17.12 -27.07 37.58
N ILE A 15 15.80 -26.88 37.55
CA ILE A 15 14.92 -27.64 36.67
C ILE A 15 15.05 -27.00 35.28
N GLU A 16 16.22 -27.13 34.72
CA GLU A 16 16.38 -27.02 33.27
C GLU A 16 15.91 -28.32 32.62
N GLY A 17 14.63 -28.61 32.76
CA GLY A 17 14.01 -29.74 32.09
C GLY A 17 13.83 -29.42 30.58
N PRO A 18 13.68 -30.45 29.73
CA PRO A 18 13.46 -30.30 28.29
C PRO A 18 12.28 -29.40 27.91
N LYS A 19 11.38 -29.13 28.86
CA LYS A 19 10.24 -28.20 28.72
C LYS A 19 10.67 -26.75 28.48
N SER A 20 11.81 -26.30 28.99
CA SER A 20 12.28 -24.91 28.78
C SER A 20 12.75 -24.65 27.34
N LYS A 21 13.37 -25.63 26.71
CA LYS A 21 13.80 -25.56 25.31
C LYS A 21 12.59 -25.57 24.37
N ALA A 22 11.62 -26.46 24.58
CA ALA A 22 10.39 -26.52 23.84
C ALA A 22 9.60 -25.20 23.95
N LEU A 23 9.51 -24.63 25.14
CA LEU A 23 8.84 -23.34 25.38
C LEU A 23 9.53 -22.20 24.61
N ARG A 24 10.85 -22.15 24.57
CA ARG A 24 11.61 -21.16 23.80
C ARG A 24 11.31 -21.28 22.30
N TYR A 25 11.28 -22.48 21.75
CA TYR A 25 10.93 -22.70 20.34
C TYR A 25 9.49 -22.29 20.02
N VAL A 26 8.55 -22.57 20.94
CA VAL A 26 7.15 -22.14 20.77
C VAL A 26 7.05 -20.63 20.82
N ILE A 27 7.70 -19.95 21.75
CA ILE A 27 7.69 -18.48 21.85
C ILE A 27 8.34 -17.86 20.60
N SER A 28 9.50 -18.40 20.16
CA SER A 28 10.16 -17.92 18.94
C SER A 28 9.30 -18.12 17.68
N GLY A 29 8.62 -19.26 17.59
CA GLY A 29 7.69 -19.54 16.48
C GLY A 29 6.49 -18.59 16.47
N LEU A 30 5.90 -18.30 17.63
CA LEU A 30 4.82 -17.34 17.77
C LEU A 30 5.27 -15.91 17.42
N ALA A 31 6.46 -15.50 17.87
CA ALA A 31 7.02 -14.19 17.54
C ALA A 31 7.26 -14.05 16.03
N LEU A 32 7.81 -15.07 15.40
CA LEU A 32 8.01 -15.08 13.94
C LEU A 32 6.67 -15.03 13.19
N ALA A 33 5.70 -15.83 13.61
CA ALA A 33 4.36 -15.83 13.01
C ALA A 33 3.67 -14.46 13.16
N ALA A 34 3.80 -13.81 14.31
CA ALA A 34 3.27 -12.47 14.55
C ALA A 34 3.95 -11.41 13.66
N MET A 35 5.28 -11.51 13.48
CA MET A 35 6.00 -10.62 12.56
C MET A 35 5.56 -10.82 11.11
N LEU A 36 5.41 -12.05 10.65
CA LEU A 36 4.97 -12.35 9.30
C LEU A 36 3.53 -11.89 9.08
N ALA A 37 2.63 -12.11 10.04
CA ALA A 37 1.25 -11.64 9.98
C ALA A 37 1.18 -10.11 9.95
N GLY A 38 1.97 -9.43 10.76
CA GLY A 38 2.07 -7.97 10.78
C GLY A 38 2.61 -7.41 9.46
N ALA A 39 3.65 -8.01 8.91
CA ALA A 39 4.20 -7.65 7.61
C ALA A 39 3.18 -7.84 6.49
N LEU A 40 2.52 -9.00 6.45
CA LEU A 40 1.49 -9.31 5.46
C LEU A 40 0.32 -8.31 5.55
N TRP A 41 -0.16 -8.03 6.76
CA TRP A 41 -1.20 -7.02 6.99
C TRP A 41 -0.76 -5.63 6.50
N TYR A 42 0.48 -5.23 6.80
CA TYR A 42 1.02 -3.95 6.35
C TYR A 42 1.05 -3.84 4.82
N PHE A 43 1.49 -4.88 4.11
CA PHE A 43 1.54 -4.88 2.66
C PHE A 43 0.15 -4.94 2.01
N LEU A 44 -0.81 -5.62 2.64
CA LEU A 44 -2.15 -5.81 2.07
C LEU A 44 -3.15 -4.72 2.46
N ARG A 45 -2.84 -3.86 3.44
CA ARG A 45 -3.80 -2.89 4.00
C ARG A 45 -4.38 -1.90 2.99
N PHE A 46 -3.66 -1.60 1.91
CA PHE A 46 -4.11 -0.69 0.85
C PHE A 46 -4.44 -1.40 -0.47
N THR A 47 -4.59 -2.70 -0.44
CA THR A 47 -4.93 -3.48 -1.64
C THR A 47 -6.24 -3.05 -2.29
N PRO A 48 -7.35 -2.78 -1.54
CA PRO A 48 -8.59 -2.31 -2.15
C PRO A 48 -8.45 -0.98 -2.87
N GLU A 49 -7.72 -0.03 -2.28
CA GLU A 49 -7.47 1.30 -2.85
C GLU A 49 -6.61 1.19 -4.12
N LYS A 50 -5.54 0.42 -4.06
CA LYS A 50 -4.69 0.15 -5.24
C LYS A 50 -5.47 -0.52 -6.37
N ARG A 51 -6.34 -1.48 -6.07
CA ARG A 51 -7.20 -2.13 -7.08
C ARG A 51 -8.18 -1.16 -7.73
N THR A 52 -8.70 -0.18 -6.99
CA THR A 52 -9.56 0.84 -7.56
C THR A 52 -8.79 1.71 -8.55
N VAL A 53 -7.58 2.15 -8.18
CA VAL A 53 -6.69 2.90 -9.06
C VAL A 53 -6.27 2.08 -10.28
N GLU A 54 -5.94 0.80 -10.09
CA GLU A 54 -5.57 -0.10 -11.18
C GLU A 54 -6.69 -0.26 -12.20
N ARG A 55 -7.95 -0.46 -11.77
CA ARG A 55 -9.11 -0.52 -12.65
C ARG A 55 -9.32 0.80 -13.40
N PHE A 56 -9.19 1.92 -12.70
CA PHE A 56 -9.28 3.24 -13.29
C PHE A 56 -8.21 3.46 -14.36
N MET A 57 -6.95 3.23 -14.02
CA MET A 57 -5.84 3.41 -14.94
C MET A 57 -5.91 2.45 -16.14
N SER A 58 -6.39 1.23 -15.94
CA SER A 58 -6.61 0.27 -17.01
C SER A 58 -7.67 0.76 -18.00
N ALA A 59 -8.75 1.38 -17.52
CA ALA A 59 -9.76 2.00 -18.39
C ALA A 59 -9.17 3.19 -19.16
N VAL A 60 -8.38 4.04 -18.51
CA VAL A 60 -7.72 5.19 -19.17
C VAL A 60 -6.75 4.72 -20.26
N VAL A 61 -5.90 3.73 -19.97
CA VAL A 61 -4.95 3.16 -20.94
C VAL A 61 -5.67 2.49 -22.10
N ALA A 62 -6.80 1.82 -21.86
CA ALA A 62 -7.63 1.22 -22.88
C ALA A 62 -8.40 2.25 -23.74
N GLY A 63 -8.40 3.53 -23.35
CA GLY A 63 -9.16 4.59 -24.01
C GLY A 63 -10.66 4.57 -23.68
N ASP A 64 -11.08 3.78 -22.69
CA ASP A 64 -12.47 3.74 -22.21
C ASP A 64 -12.72 4.87 -21.22
N THR A 65 -12.89 6.07 -21.76
CA THR A 65 -13.10 7.29 -20.96
C THR A 65 -14.42 7.29 -20.19
N GLN A 66 -15.43 6.59 -20.70
CA GLN A 66 -16.72 6.45 -20.02
C GLN A 66 -16.59 5.61 -18.76
N GLN A 67 -15.93 4.47 -18.86
CA GLN A 67 -15.66 3.62 -17.70
C GLN A 67 -14.74 4.34 -16.70
N GLY A 68 -13.71 5.02 -17.18
CA GLY A 68 -12.81 5.82 -16.35
C GLY A 68 -13.57 6.88 -15.54
N TYR A 69 -14.48 7.60 -16.19
CA TYR A 69 -15.30 8.61 -15.53
C TYR A 69 -16.27 8.01 -14.51
N GLN A 70 -16.85 6.85 -14.78
CA GLN A 70 -17.73 6.16 -13.83
C GLN A 70 -16.96 5.68 -12.58
N ILE A 71 -15.73 5.22 -12.75
CA ILE A 71 -14.85 4.82 -11.62
C ILE A 71 -14.43 6.05 -10.82
N TRP A 72 -14.18 7.19 -11.49
CA TRP A 72 -13.90 8.47 -10.84
C TRP A 72 -15.04 8.96 -9.96
N ARG A 73 -16.25 8.43 -10.16
CA ARG A 73 -17.48 8.83 -9.48
C ARG A 73 -17.76 10.32 -9.62
N PRO A 74 -18.36 10.71 -10.74
CA PRO A 74 -18.61 12.10 -11.06
C PRO A 74 -19.50 12.75 -10.01
N ILE A 75 -19.09 13.94 -9.60
CA ILE A 75 -19.89 14.86 -8.78
C ILE A 75 -20.39 16.00 -9.67
N PRO A 76 -21.47 16.72 -9.31
CA PRO A 76 -22.00 17.78 -10.15
C PRO A 76 -21.00 18.89 -10.52
N SER A 77 -19.99 19.13 -9.69
CA SER A 77 -18.94 20.11 -9.88
C SER A 77 -17.78 19.62 -10.76
N PHE A 78 -17.74 18.35 -11.12
CA PHE A 78 -16.69 17.75 -11.97
C PHE A 78 -17.37 16.98 -13.09
N THR A 79 -17.46 17.62 -14.24
CA THR A 79 -18.17 17.10 -15.41
C THR A 79 -17.36 16.09 -16.20
N TYR A 80 -18.00 15.40 -17.14
CA TYR A 80 -17.29 14.54 -18.10
C TYR A 80 -16.30 15.32 -18.96
N GLN A 81 -16.59 16.58 -19.30
CA GLN A 81 -15.68 17.44 -20.03
C GLN A 81 -14.44 17.78 -19.20
N ASP A 82 -14.61 18.04 -17.90
CA ASP A 82 -13.47 18.25 -16.99
C ASP A 82 -12.62 17.00 -16.90
N PHE A 83 -13.27 15.82 -16.83
CA PHE A 83 -12.57 14.55 -16.85
C PHE A 83 -11.72 14.38 -18.13
N LEU A 84 -12.30 14.66 -19.29
CA LEU A 84 -11.58 14.56 -20.57
C LEU A 84 -10.42 15.55 -20.69
N ALA A 85 -10.52 16.71 -20.04
CA ALA A 85 -9.43 17.68 -20.01
C ALA A 85 -8.16 17.13 -19.31
N PHE A 86 -8.31 16.20 -18.38
CA PHE A 86 -7.18 15.55 -17.70
C PHE A 86 -6.82 14.19 -18.30
N TRP A 87 -7.82 13.35 -18.53
CA TRP A 87 -7.66 11.92 -18.81
C TRP A 87 -8.07 11.49 -20.21
N GLY A 88 -8.60 12.43 -21.01
CA GLY A 88 -8.99 12.17 -22.38
C GLY A 88 -7.79 11.98 -23.33
N PRO A 89 -8.06 11.61 -24.59
CA PRO A 89 -7.01 11.36 -25.60
C PRO A 89 -6.09 12.55 -25.87
N LYS A 90 -6.56 13.76 -25.59
CA LYS A 90 -5.82 15.03 -25.68
C LYS A 90 -5.74 15.74 -24.32
N GLY A 91 -5.96 15.00 -23.23
CA GLY A 91 -5.94 15.54 -21.89
C GLY A 91 -4.53 15.84 -21.39
N TYR A 92 -4.48 16.50 -20.23
CA TYR A 92 -3.22 16.96 -19.62
C TYR A 92 -2.18 15.83 -19.43
N TYR A 93 -2.62 14.65 -19.04
CA TYR A 93 -1.73 13.50 -18.80
C TYR A 93 -1.48 12.65 -20.06
N SER A 94 -2.15 12.95 -21.18
CA SER A 94 -2.03 12.18 -22.42
C SER A 94 -0.67 12.44 -23.12
N PRO A 95 -0.09 11.45 -23.82
CA PRO A 95 -0.58 10.07 -23.97
C PRO A 95 -0.19 9.16 -22.82
N ILE A 96 -1.11 8.32 -22.36
CA ILE A 96 -0.85 7.30 -21.34
C ILE A 96 -0.97 5.92 -21.97
N ARG A 97 0.14 5.20 -22.08
CA ARG A 97 0.18 3.84 -22.67
C ARG A 97 0.46 2.75 -21.66
N SER A 98 1.08 3.11 -20.56
CA SER A 98 1.30 2.21 -19.43
C SER A 98 1.38 3.00 -18.13
N PHE A 99 1.24 2.32 -17.01
CA PHE A 99 1.33 2.92 -15.68
C PHE A 99 1.95 1.95 -14.68
N ARG A 100 2.43 2.51 -13.57
CA ARG A 100 2.93 1.75 -12.42
C ARG A 100 2.47 2.41 -11.13
N ILE A 101 1.90 1.63 -10.22
CA ILE A 101 1.57 2.11 -8.87
C ILE A 101 2.84 2.05 -8.02
N GLU A 102 3.32 3.20 -7.58
CA GLU A 102 4.55 3.32 -6.80
C GLU A 102 4.29 3.09 -5.31
N SER A 103 3.32 3.78 -4.76
CA SER A 103 3.03 3.71 -3.32
C SER A 103 1.55 3.99 -3.03
N ALA A 104 1.16 3.67 -1.81
CA ALA A 104 -0.12 4.08 -1.24
C ALA A 104 0.12 4.44 0.22
N GLU A 105 -0.29 5.63 0.63
CA GLU A 105 0.01 6.18 1.93
C GLU A 105 -1.16 6.99 2.50
N VAL A 106 -1.25 7.01 3.82
CA VAL A 106 -2.15 7.93 4.52
C VAL A 106 -1.46 9.27 4.63
N PRO A 107 -2.12 10.39 4.28
CA PRO A 107 -1.51 11.71 4.41
C PRO A 107 -1.06 12.00 5.85
N PRO A 108 0.04 12.74 6.04
CA PRO A 108 0.56 13.07 7.38
C PRO A 108 -0.43 13.81 8.26
N LYS A 109 -1.30 14.61 7.66
CA LYS A 109 -2.36 15.37 8.36
C LYS A 109 -3.58 14.50 8.69
N GLY A 110 -3.54 13.21 8.36
CA GLY A 110 -4.69 12.33 8.45
C GLY A 110 -5.69 12.56 7.32
N GLY A 111 -6.81 11.85 7.38
CA GLY A 111 -7.89 11.97 6.41
C GLY A 111 -8.66 10.66 6.24
N SER A 112 -9.80 10.75 5.58
CA SER A 112 -10.69 9.61 5.31
C SER A 112 -10.20 8.73 4.16
N GLY A 113 -9.21 9.17 3.40
CA GLY A 113 -8.73 8.50 2.21
C GLY A 113 -7.25 8.11 2.25
N VAL A 114 -6.80 7.59 1.13
CA VAL A 114 -5.42 7.14 0.88
C VAL A 114 -4.93 7.83 -0.38
N VAL A 115 -3.72 8.35 -0.34
CA VAL A 115 -3.03 8.85 -1.53
C VAL A 115 -2.32 7.68 -2.20
N VAL A 116 -2.64 7.44 -3.46
CA VAL A 116 -1.96 6.46 -4.30
C VAL A 116 -1.13 7.21 -5.33
N VAL A 117 0.17 6.96 -5.32
CA VAL A 117 1.10 7.55 -6.27
C VAL A 117 1.24 6.63 -7.46
N VAL A 118 1.01 7.16 -8.64
CA VAL A 118 1.05 6.43 -9.91
C VAL A 118 2.01 7.13 -10.87
N GLU A 119 2.90 6.36 -11.44
CA GLU A 119 3.77 6.81 -12.52
C GLU A 119 3.15 6.44 -13.87
N LEU A 120 3.02 7.43 -14.74
CA LEU A 120 2.40 7.33 -16.06
C LEU A 120 3.49 7.36 -17.14
N SER A 121 3.34 6.53 -18.15
CA SER A 121 4.26 6.52 -19.28
C SER A 121 3.55 6.59 -20.63
N ALA A 122 4.15 7.34 -21.54
CA ALA A 122 3.76 7.37 -22.97
C ALA A 122 4.25 6.14 -23.74
N TYR A 123 4.97 5.25 -23.10
CA TYR A 123 5.57 4.08 -23.72
C TYR A 123 4.95 2.78 -23.21
N THR A 124 4.98 1.74 -24.03
CA THR A 124 4.64 0.36 -23.65
C THR A 124 5.66 -0.58 -24.28
N PRO A 125 6.23 -1.54 -23.52
CA PRO A 125 6.04 -1.75 -22.07
C PRO A 125 6.52 -0.56 -21.24
N PHE A 126 6.18 -0.55 -19.95
CA PHE A 126 6.62 0.50 -19.03
C PHE A 126 8.14 0.59 -19.00
N PRO A 127 8.75 1.77 -19.21
CA PRO A 127 10.20 1.91 -19.32
C PRO A 127 10.89 1.53 -18.02
N LYS A 128 12.03 0.86 -18.16
CA LYS A 128 12.88 0.51 -17.02
C LYS A 128 13.82 1.68 -16.70
N PRO A 129 14.35 1.76 -15.47
CA PRO A 129 15.31 2.81 -15.10
C PRO A 129 16.56 2.87 -15.97
N GLU A 130 16.95 1.72 -16.58
CA GLU A 130 18.09 1.64 -17.50
C GLU A 130 17.84 2.39 -18.81
N ASP A 131 16.58 2.52 -19.24
CA ASP A 131 16.15 3.35 -20.38
C ASP A 131 15.87 4.78 -19.90
N SER A 132 16.93 5.45 -19.48
CA SER A 132 16.86 6.76 -18.81
C SER A 132 16.13 7.84 -19.61
N VAL A 133 16.21 7.81 -20.94
CA VAL A 133 15.57 8.81 -21.81
C VAL A 133 14.05 8.69 -21.78
N LYS A 134 13.51 7.46 -21.87
CA LYS A 134 12.07 7.22 -21.80
C LYS A 134 11.56 7.32 -20.36
N PHE A 135 12.34 6.82 -19.42
CA PHE A 135 11.99 6.87 -18.00
C PHE A 135 11.86 8.30 -17.49
N ALA A 136 12.74 9.21 -17.92
CA ALA A 136 12.69 10.63 -17.55
C ALA A 136 11.47 11.39 -18.11
N GLN A 137 10.75 10.80 -19.05
CA GLN A 137 9.51 11.39 -19.61
C GLN A 137 8.25 10.92 -18.88
N ASN A 138 8.38 10.01 -17.94
CA ASN A 138 7.25 9.56 -17.12
C ASN A 138 6.74 10.72 -16.26
N GLN A 139 5.44 10.69 -15.98
CA GLN A 139 4.76 11.69 -15.17
C GLN A 139 4.23 11.04 -13.90
N GLU A 140 4.44 11.68 -12.77
CA GLU A 140 3.84 11.25 -11.51
C GLU A 140 2.47 11.91 -11.34
N VAL A 141 1.49 11.12 -10.97
CA VAL A 141 0.18 11.62 -10.53
C VAL A 141 -0.17 11.05 -9.17
N ARG A 142 -0.76 11.87 -8.33
CA ARG A 142 -1.27 11.48 -7.02
C ARG A 142 -2.78 11.42 -7.07
N LEU A 143 -3.33 10.30 -6.69
CA LEU A 143 -4.75 10.05 -6.68
C LEU A 143 -5.24 9.83 -5.26
N TRP A 144 -6.32 10.53 -4.90
CA TRP A 144 -7.01 10.31 -3.64
C TRP A 144 -8.06 9.23 -3.80
N VAL A 145 -8.01 8.21 -2.95
CA VAL A 145 -9.04 7.17 -2.88
C VAL A 145 -9.72 7.27 -1.54
N GLU A 146 -11.00 7.62 -1.54
CA GLU A 146 -11.81 7.63 -0.33
C GLU A 146 -12.03 6.20 0.17
N ARG A 147 -11.82 5.95 1.47
CA ARG A 147 -11.92 4.59 2.02
C ARG A 147 -13.35 4.08 2.10
N SER A 148 -14.29 4.97 2.35
CA SER A 148 -15.70 4.62 2.58
C SER A 148 -16.36 4.05 1.33
N ASP A 149 -16.19 4.70 0.19
CA ASP A 149 -16.92 4.41 -1.03
C ASP A 149 -16.03 4.13 -2.24
N LYS A 150 -14.69 4.17 -2.05
CA LYS A 150 -13.68 3.98 -3.10
C LYS A 150 -13.79 4.97 -4.26
N SER A 151 -14.35 6.15 -4.02
CA SER A 151 -14.33 7.23 -5.00
C SER A 151 -12.91 7.75 -5.22
N LEU A 152 -12.63 8.16 -6.45
CA LEU A 152 -11.36 8.73 -6.86
C LEU A 152 -11.48 10.24 -7.05
N SER A 153 -10.44 10.94 -6.66
CA SER A 153 -10.28 12.38 -6.93
C SER A 153 -8.79 12.75 -6.92
N PHE A 154 -8.50 14.01 -7.19
CA PHE A 154 -7.19 14.56 -6.86
C PHE A 154 -7.10 14.81 -5.34
N PRO A 155 -5.91 14.69 -4.74
CA PRO A 155 -5.73 14.98 -3.33
C PRO A 155 -6.19 16.41 -2.99
N PRO A 156 -6.84 16.62 -1.86
CA PRO A 156 -7.13 17.97 -1.38
C PRO A 156 -5.81 18.72 -1.13
N PRO A 157 -5.81 20.05 -1.28
CA PRO A 157 -4.63 20.89 -1.06
C PRO A 157 -4.12 20.91 0.39
#